data_2b143c1850d0c255100427818c8c1404
#
_entry.id   2b143c1850d0c255100427818c8c1404
#
_cell.length_a   1.000
_cell.length_b   1.000
_cell.length_c   1.000
_cell.angle_alpha   90.00
_cell.angle_beta   90.00
_cell.angle_gamma   90.00
#
_symmetry.space_group_name_H-M   'P 1'
#
loop_
_entity.id
_entity.type
_entity.pdbx_description
1 polymer ?
#
loop_
_entity_poly.entity_id
_entity_poly.type
_entity_poly.pdbx_seq_one_letter_code
_entity_poly.pdbx_strand_id
1 'polypeptide(L)'
;PRPAALSGTVDGAGRLAAQGGVTVNSADEAVAAVRSAHDNGFRAIKFYTSMHPDWLRAGVAEAHRLGMHVHGHVPATLRASDAIDIGYDEITHINFIAMQAMPDSVVNVSNGFARFEGPGRYARTLNLDAPPISTLVARMASEGIVSDPTLVAFEGILNAEAGQMSPAYAAFSGTLPPQT
;
A
#
# COMPACT_ATOMS: atom_id res chain seq x y z
N PRO A 1 17.27 19.66 15.64
CA PRO A 1 16.63 19.14 14.43
C PRO A 1 15.39 18.37 14.85
N ARG A 2 14.20 18.77 14.37
CA ARG A 2 12.99 17.95 14.52
C ARG A 2 13.23 16.66 13.74
N PRO A 3 12.86 15.47 14.27
CA PRO A 3 12.87 14.28 13.45
C PRO A 3 12.02 14.57 12.21
N ALA A 4 12.53 14.20 11.04
CA ALA A 4 11.77 14.36 9.80
C ALA A 4 10.45 13.61 9.99
N ALA A 5 9.33 14.30 9.85
CA ALA A 5 8.02 13.67 9.89
C ALA A 5 7.96 12.68 8.72
N LEU A 6 7.60 11.43 9.02
CA LEU A 6 7.86 10.31 8.10
C LEU A 6 7.03 10.40 6.82
N SER A 7 5.72 10.59 6.89
CA SER A 7 4.88 10.61 5.68
C SER A 7 3.53 11.25 5.93
N GLY A 8 3.05 12.05 4.97
CA GLY A 8 1.64 12.40 4.83
C GLY A 8 0.88 11.29 4.11
N THR A 9 -0.37 11.04 4.46
CA THR A 9 -1.21 10.03 3.81
C THR A 9 -2.33 10.68 3.00
N VAL A 10 -2.50 10.25 1.75
CA VAL A 10 -3.55 10.71 0.82
C VAL A 10 -4.32 9.53 0.27
N ASP A 11 -5.64 9.60 0.26
CA ASP A 11 -6.53 8.56 -0.28
C ASP A 11 -7.73 9.16 -1.01
N GLY A 12 -8.36 8.40 -1.88
CA GLY A 12 -9.70 8.68 -2.38
C GLY A 12 -10.79 8.24 -1.39
N ALA A 13 -12.01 8.69 -1.58
CA ALA A 13 -13.15 8.20 -0.81
C ALA A 13 -13.34 6.69 -1.04
N GLY A 14 -13.37 5.91 0.01
CA GLY A 14 -13.46 4.45 -0.09
C GLY A 14 -13.89 3.76 1.19
N ARG A 15 -14.29 2.49 1.07
CA ARG A 15 -14.81 1.68 2.18
C ARG A 15 -13.79 1.44 3.28
N LEU A 16 -12.51 1.40 2.94
CA LEU A 16 -11.38 1.28 3.86
C LEU A 16 -10.39 2.43 3.63
N ALA A 17 -10.91 3.65 3.57
CA ALA A 17 -10.09 4.85 3.43
C ALA A 17 -9.10 4.97 4.59
N ALA A 18 -7.95 5.58 4.30
CA ALA A 18 -6.91 5.78 5.29
C ALA A 18 -7.41 6.62 6.48
N GLN A 19 -7.41 6.04 7.67
CA GLN A 19 -7.76 6.77 8.89
C GLN A 19 -6.66 7.80 9.19
N GLY A 20 -7.08 9.06 9.40
CA GLY A 20 -6.16 10.17 9.66
C GLY A 20 -5.42 10.70 8.43
N GLY A 21 -5.76 10.23 7.23
CA GLY A 21 -5.26 10.75 5.96
C GLY A 21 -6.13 11.88 5.40
N VAL A 22 -5.62 12.53 4.34
CA VAL A 22 -6.37 13.51 3.56
C VAL A 22 -7.15 12.78 2.47
N THR A 23 -8.47 12.96 2.45
CA THR A 23 -9.31 12.42 1.36
C THR A 23 -9.38 13.42 0.21
N VAL A 24 -9.18 12.93 -1.00
CA VAL A 24 -9.20 13.73 -2.24
C VAL A 24 -10.19 13.15 -3.25
N ASN A 25 -10.74 14.02 -4.10
CA ASN A 25 -11.75 13.68 -5.09
C ASN A 25 -11.41 14.20 -6.50
N SER A 26 -10.21 14.72 -6.67
CA SER A 26 -9.69 15.21 -7.95
C SER A 26 -8.17 15.20 -8.00
N ALA A 27 -7.62 15.35 -9.21
CA ALA A 27 -6.18 15.51 -9.41
C ALA A 27 -5.64 16.78 -8.74
N ASP A 28 -6.39 17.88 -8.82
CA ASP A 28 -5.99 19.16 -8.20
C ASP A 28 -5.96 19.05 -6.67
N GLU A 29 -6.92 18.34 -6.06
CA GLU A 29 -6.92 18.07 -4.63
C GLU A 29 -5.76 17.16 -4.22
N ALA A 30 -5.40 16.16 -5.02
CA ALA A 30 -4.24 15.32 -4.77
C ALA A 30 -2.94 16.13 -4.78
N VAL A 31 -2.75 17.01 -5.77
CA VAL A 31 -1.62 17.95 -5.84
C VAL A 31 -1.60 18.89 -4.63
N ALA A 32 -2.74 19.45 -4.25
CA ALA A 32 -2.83 20.34 -3.09
C ALA A 32 -2.49 19.62 -1.77
N ALA A 33 -2.92 18.37 -1.61
CA ALA A 33 -2.61 17.55 -0.44
C ALA A 33 -1.11 17.26 -0.34
N VAL A 34 -0.44 16.94 -1.47
CA VAL A 34 1.01 16.73 -1.53
C VAL A 34 1.77 18.00 -1.15
N ARG A 35 1.39 19.16 -1.69
CA ARG A 35 1.98 20.45 -1.34
C ARG A 35 1.84 20.76 0.15
N SER A 36 0.63 20.57 0.69
CA SER A 36 0.37 20.76 2.11
C SER A 36 1.23 19.87 2.98
N ALA A 37 1.40 18.60 2.62
CA ALA A 37 2.28 17.69 3.32
C ALA A 37 3.74 18.18 3.29
N HIS A 38 4.24 18.56 2.12
CA HIS A 38 5.59 19.12 1.97
C HIS A 38 5.80 20.36 2.84
N ASP A 39 4.87 21.34 2.81
CA ASP A 39 4.94 22.59 3.56
C ASP A 39 4.88 22.37 5.08
N ASN A 40 4.23 21.28 5.52
CA ASN A 40 4.26 20.83 6.90
C ASN A 40 5.52 20.03 7.28
N GLY A 41 6.48 19.90 6.36
CA GLY A 41 7.79 19.31 6.62
C GLY A 41 7.88 17.81 6.39
N PHE A 42 6.85 17.17 5.81
CA PHE A 42 6.94 15.77 5.39
C PHE A 42 7.93 15.62 4.23
N ARG A 43 8.68 14.50 4.24
CA ARG A 43 9.65 14.17 3.20
C ARG A 43 9.24 12.99 2.34
N ALA A 44 8.15 12.33 2.72
CA ALA A 44 7.52 11.28 1.96
C ALA A 44 6.02 11.48 1.90
N ILE A 45 5.39 10.90 0.90
CA ILE A 45 3.94 10.87 0.73
C ILE A 45 3.48 9.44 0.54
N LYS A 46 2.46 9.04 1.29
CA LYS A 46 1.85 7.71 1.22
C LYS A 46 0.51 7.79 0.50
N PHE A 47 0.40 7.14 -0.65
CA PHE A 47 -0.89 6.95 -1.30
C PHE A 47 -1.57 5.65 -0.85
N TYR A 48 -2.91 5.65 -0.87
CA TYR A 48 -3.70 4.55 -0.36
C TYR A 48 -4.60 3.93 -1.44
N THR A 49 -5.39 2.91 -1.09
CA THR A 49 -6.02 1.99 -2.04
C THR A 49 -7.17 2.55 -2.85
N SER A 50 -7.77 3.68 -2.45
CA SER A 50 -8.93 4.26 -3.15
C SER A 50 -8.56 5.44 -4.06
N MET A 51 -7.28 5.68 -4.28
CA MET A 51 -6.82 6.70 -5.23
C MET A 51 -7.25 6.35 -6.66
N HIS A 52 -7.87 7.30 -7.36
CA HIS A 52 -8.08 7.16 -8.80
C HIS A 52 -6.73 7.25 -9.53
N PRO A 53 -6.48 6.46 -10.59
CA PRO A 53 -5.19 6.46 -11.29
C PRO A 53 -4.72 7.83 -11.77
N ASP A 54 -5.63 8.70 -12.27
CA ASP A 54 -5.26 10.02 -12.74
C ASP A 54 -4.88 10.96 -11.60
N TRP A 55 -5.55 10.86 -10.43
CA TRP A 55 -5.22 11.65 -9.25
C TRP A 55 -3.86 11.20 -8.67
N LEU A 56 -3.63 9.88 -8.71
CA LEU A 56 -2.35 9.30 -8.31
C LEU A 56 -1.20 9.86 -9.17
N ARG A 57 -1.34 9.81 -10.51
CA ARG A 57 -0.32 10.34 -11.44
C ARG A 57 0.01 11.82 -11.14
N ALA A 58 -1.01 12.64 -10.94
CA ALA A 58 -0.82 14.05 -10.61
C ALA A 58 -0.11 14.25 -9.26
N GLY A 59 -0.53 13.50 -8.23
CA GLY A 59 0.07 13.56 -6.90
C GLY A 59 1.52 13.09 -6.90
N VAL A 60 1.83 11.98 -7.58
CA VAL A 60 3.21 11.44 -7.71
C VAL A 60 4.11 12.43 -8.43
N ALA A 61 3.68 12.99 -9.56
CA ALA A 61 4.45 13.98 -10.30
C ALA A 61 4.77 15.20 -9.43
N GLU A 62 3.82 15.67 -8.65
CA GLU A 62 4.05 16.81 -7.74
C GLU A 62 4.98 16.44 -6.59
N ALA A 63 4.84 15.22 -6.01
CA ALA A 63 5.72 14.75 -4.97
C ALA A 63 7.19 14.71 -5.42
N HIS A 64 7.45 14.15 -6.58
CA HIS A 64 8.80 14.12 -7.17
C HIS A 64 9.32 15.52 -7.49
N ARG A 65 8.48 16.42 -8.01
CA ARG A 65 8.86 17.82 -8.23
C ARG A 65 9.32 18.52 -6.95
N LEU A 66 8.75 18.11 -5.80
CA LEU A 66 9.11 18.62 -4.47
C LEU A 66 10.24 17.82 -3.79
N GLY A 67 10.79 16.81 -4.45
CA GLY A 67 11.84 15.94 -3.90
C GLY A 67 11.36 15.03 -2.76
N MET A 68 10.07 14.69 -2.75
CA MET A 68 9.48 13.77 -1.77
C MET A 68 9.58 12.33 -2.26
N HIS A 69 9.80 11.40 -1.33
CA HIS A 69 9.72 9.96 -1.55
C HIS A 69 8.26 9.53 -1.67
N VAL A 70 7.95 8.73 -2.68
CA VAL A 70 6.59 8.24 -2.95
C VAL A 70 6.46 6.79 -2.58
N HIS A 71 5.52 6.47 -1.69
CA HIS A 71 5.29 5.10 -1.26
C HIS A 71 3.81 4.82 -0.97
N GLY A 72 3.50 3.57 -0.65
CA GLY A 72 2.19 3.24 -0.11
C GLY A 72 1.57 1.98 -0.68
N HIS A 73 0.25 1.96 -0.59
CA HIS A 73 -0.57 0.92 -1.17
C HIS A 73 -0.64 1.06 -2.68
N VAL A 74 -0.81 -0.04 -3.37
CA VAL A 74 -1.20 -0.01 -4.78
C VAL A 74 -2.72 0.21 -4.85
N PRO A 75 -3.20 1.28 -5.50
CA PRO A 75 -4.62 1.53 -5.64
C PRO A 75 -5.36 0.44 -6.42
N ALA A 76 -6.63 0.26 -6.12
CA ALA A 76 -7.48 -0.66 -6.87
C ALA A 76 -7.42 -0.37 -8.38
N THR A 77 -7.57 -1.40 -9.19
CA THR A 77 -7.40 -1.41 -10.65
C THR A 77 -5.96 -1.37 -11.14
N LEU A 78 -4.98 -1.11 -10.27
CA LEU A 78 -3.55 -1.11 -10.59
C LEU A 78 -2.85 -2.34 -9.99
N ARG A 79 -1.75 -2.72 -10.62
CA ARG A 79 -0.78 -3.68 -10.10
C ARG A 79 0.48 -2.96 -9.60
N ALA A 80 1.35 -3.67 -8.89
CA ALA A 80 2.60 -3.09 -8.43
C ALA A 80 3.47 -2.57 -9.60
N SER A 81 3.48 -3.27 -10.74
CA SER A 81 4.14 -2.79 -11.96
C SER A 81 3.62 -1.44 -12.44
N ASP A 82 2.28 -1.24 -12.38
CA ASP A 82 1.67 0.02 -12.82
C ASP A 82 1.99 1.17 -11.85
N ALA A 83 2.06 0.87 -10.55
CA ALA A 83 2.47 1.86 -9.55
C ALA A 83 3.91 2.31 -9.76
N ILE A 84 4.82 1.38 -10.10
CA ILE A 84 6.21 1.70 -10.46
C ILE A 84 6.26 2.54 -11.75
N ASP A 85 5.45 2.22 -12.77
CA ASP A 85 5.36 3.02 -14.01
C ASP A 85 4.85 4.43 -13.75
N ILE A 86 4.03 4.63 -12.73
CA ILE A 86 3.55 5.95 -12.29
C ILE A 86 4.64 6.71 -11.53
N GLY A 87 5.58 6.00 -10.90
CA GLY A 87 6.73 6.60 -10.21
C GLY A 87 6.76 6.31 -8.70
N TYR A 88 6.28 5.16 -8.25
CA TYR A 88 6.51 4.74 -6.86
C TYR A 88 7.97 4.39 -6.63
N ASP A 89 8.52 4.92 -5.54
CA ASP A 89 9.86 4.59 -5.06
C ASP A 89 9.82 3.38 -4.12
N GLU A 90 8.63 3.09 -3.54
CA GLU A 90 8.46 2.00 -2.58
C GLU A 90 7.04 1.41 -2.61
N ILE A 91 6.94 0.09 -2.60
CA ILE A 91 5.68 -0.64 -2.44
C ILE A 91 5.54 -1.10 -0.99
N THR A 92 4.55 -0.58 -0.29
CA THR A 92 4.22 -0.98 1.08
C THR A 92 3.27 -2.18 1.06
N HIS A 93 3.54 -3.17 1.92
CA HIS A 93 2.82 -4.42 2.12
C HIS A 93 3.01 -5.49 1.05
N ILE A 94 3.41 -6.67 1.53
CA ILE A 94 3.77 -7.83 0.69
C ILE A 94 2.61 -8.34 -0.18
N ASN A 95 1.36 -8.15 0.25
CA ASN A 95 0.19 -8.58 -0.52
C ASN A 95 0.11 -7.91 -1.89
N PHE A 96 0.58 -6.67 -2.04
CA PHE A 96 0.58 -5.99 -3.34
C PHE A 96 1.60 -6.59 -4.31
N ILE A 97 2.70 -7.15 -3.80
CA ILE A 97 3.63 -7.94 -4.63
C ILE A 97 2.94 -9.24 -5.10
N ALA A 98 2.27 -9.96 -4.17
CA ALA A 98 1.51 -11.16 -4.51
C ALA A 98 0.36 -10.85 -5.49
N MET A 99 -0.28 -9.70 -5.38
CA MET A 99 -1.37 -9.27 -6.25
C MET A 99 -0.94 -9.03 -7.71
N GLN A 100 0.37 -8.94 -7.99
CA GLN A 100 0.89 -8.92 -9.37
C GLN A 100 0.40 -10.12 -10.19
N ALA A 101 0.20 -11.28 -9.55
CA ALA A 101 -0.26 -12.51 -10.20
C ALA A 101 -1.75 -12.81 -9.98
N MET A 102 -2.50 -11.92 -9.33
CA MET A 102 -3.92 -12.15 -9.09
C MET A 102 -4.77 -11.84 -10.31
N PRO A 103 -5.95 -12.47 -10.45
CA PRO A 103 -6.90 -12.11 -11.49
C PRO A 103 -7.48 -10.69 -11.27
N ASP A 104 -7.93 -10.06 -12.35
CA ASP A 104 -8.51 -8.71 -12.31
C ASP A 104 -9.73 -8.61 -11.37
N SER A 105 -10.47 -9.70 -11.19
CA SER A 105 -11.58 -9.77 -10.23
C SER A 105 -11.16 -9.53 -8.77
N VAL A 106 -9.89 -9.73 -8.45
CA VAL A 106 -9.29 -9.40 -7.14
C VAL A 106 -8.71 -7.99 -7.17
N VAL A 107 -7.91 -7.68 -8.19
CA VAL A 107 -7.19 -6.41 -8.31
C VAL A 107 -8.17 -5.23 -8.37
N ASN A 108 -9.25 -5.34 -9.12
CA ASN A 108 -10.22 -4.25 -9.33
C ASN A 108 -11.02 -3.86 -8.07
N VAL A 109 -11.02 -4.71 -7.03
CA VAL A 109 -11.72 -4.47 -5.77
C VAL A 109 -10.79 -4.48 -4.56
N SER A 110 -9.50 -4.27 -4.79
CA SER A 110 -8.45 -4.32 -3.76
C SER A 110 -8.47 -3.13 -2.79
N ASN A 111 -9.31 -2.14 -3.00
CA ASN A 111 -9.62 -1.11 -1.99
C ASN A 111 -10.52 -1.62 -0.84
N GLY A 112 -10.93 -2.88 -0.88
CA GLY A 112 -11.66 -3.60 0.17
C GLY A 112 -10.86 -4.76 0.75
N PHE A 113 -11.58 -5.76 1.30
CA PHE A 113 -10.98 -6.96 1.88
C PHE A 113 -10.32 -7.90 0.87
N ALA A 114 -10.64 -7.78 -0.43
CA ALA A 114 -10.08 -8.62 -1.49
C ALA A 114 -8.53 -8.58 -1.53
N ARG A 115 -7.90 -7.49 -1.07
CA ARG A 115 -6.44 -7.39 -0.96
C ARG A 115 -5.81 -8.34 0.08
N PHE A 116 -6.61 -8.85 1.02
CA PHE A 116 -6.21 -9.85 2.00
C PHE A 116 -6.70 -11.24 1.62
N GLU A 117 -7.98 -11.36 1.28
CA GLU A 117 -8.61 -12.63 0.91
C GLU A 117 -8.05 -13.22 -0.39
N GLY A 118 -7.74 -12.36 -1.37
CA GLY A 118 -7.21 -12.79 -2.65
C GLY A 118 -5.87 -13.52 -2.50
N PRO A 119 -4.82 -12.88 -1.98
CA PRO A 119 -3.54 -13.53 -1.72
C PRO A 119 -3.67 -14.80 -0.87
N GLY A 120 -4.50 -14.78 0.19
CA GLY A 120 -4.76 -15.98 1.01
C GLY A 120 -5.39 -17.13 0.22
N ARG A 121 -6.40 -16.84 -0.61
CA ARG A 121 -7.08 -17.84 -1.44
C ARG A 121 -6.16 -18.48 -2.48
N TYR A 122 -5.29 -17.69 -3.10
CA TYR A 122 -4.40 -18.13 -4.17
C TYR A 122 -3.00 -18.53 -3.68
N ALA A 123 -2.69 -18.38 -2.39
CA ALA A 123 -1.34 -18.61 -1.83
C ALA A 123 -0.71 -19.94 -2.26
N ARG A 124 -1.49 -21.03 -2.27
CA ARG A 124 -0.99 -22.38 -2.62
C ARG A 124 -0.65 -22.56 -4.09
N THR A 125 -1.16 -21.70 -4.96
CA THR A 125 -0.96 -21.75 -6.41
C THR A 125 0.00 -20.68 -6.92
N LEU A 126 0.42 -19.78 -6.04
CA LEU A 126 1.41 -18.75 -6.38
C LEU A 126 2.79 -19.40 -6.56
N ASN A 127 3.39 -19.12 -7.72
CA ASN A 127 4.79 -19.45 -7.96
C ASN A 127 5.59 -18.14 -7.92
N LEU A 128 6.35 -17.94 -6.85
CA LEU A 128 7.14 -16.72 -6.63
C LEU A 128 8.35 -16.64 -7.57
N ASP A 129 8.82 -17.77 -8.05
CA ASP A 129 9.99 -17.88 -8.94
C ASP A 129 9.63 -17.78 -10.42
N ALA A 130 8.36 -17.64 -10.75
CA ALA A 130 7.86 -17.50 -12.12
C ALA A 130 7.22 -16.12 -12.38
N PRO A 131 7.17 -15.68 -13.67
CA PRO A 131 6.37 -14.52 -14.05
C PRO A 131 4.90 -14.68 -13.65
N PRO A 132 4.22 -13.57 -13.29
CA PRO A 132 4.71 -12.20 -13.34
C PRO A 132 5.46 -11.73 -12.08
N ILE A 133 5.50 -12.52 -10.98
CA ILE A 133 6.10 -12.08 -9.71
C ILE A 133 7.63 -11.97 -9.85
N SER A 134 8.30 -12.99 -10.39
CA SER A 134 9.76 -12.94 -10.55
C SER A 134 10.21 -11.77 -11.45
N THR A 135 9.44 -11.46 -12.48
CA THR A 135 9.70 -10.30 -13.34
C THR A 135 9.57 -8.98 -12.58
N LEU A 136 8.52 -8.85 -11.75
CA LEU A 136 8.34 -7.67 -10.90
C LEU A 136 9.51 -7.52 -9.91
N VAL A 137 9.88 -8.59 -9.21
CA VAL A 137 10.98 -8.57 -8.23
C VAL A 137 12.31 -8.19 -8.89
N ALA A 138 12.61 -8.76 -10.04
CA ALA A 138 13.81 -8.41 -10.81
C ALA A 138 13.81 -6.93 -11.23
N ARG A 139 12.66 -6.42 -11.67
CA ARG A 139 12.47 -4.99 -11.99
C ARG A 139 12.69 -4.11 -10.77
N MET A 140 12.06 -4.42 -9.65
CA MET A 140 12.22 -3.65 -8.40
C MET A 140 13.70 -3.59 -7.99
N ALA A 141 14.40 -4.71 -8.06
CA ALA A 141 15.83 -4.76 -7.75
C ALA A 141 16.67 -3.90 -8.70
N SER A 142 16.39 -3.94 -10.01
CA SER A 142 17.15 -3.20 -11.02
C SER A 142 16.90 -1.69 -10.99
N GLU A 143 15.67 -1.26 -10.61
CA GLU A 143 15.28 0.14 -10.54
C GLU A 143 15.45 0.74 -9.14
N GLY A 144 15.87 -0.06 -8.13
CA GLY A 144 16.05 0.40 -6.76
C GLY A 144 14.74 0.65 -6.01
N ILE A 145 13.62 0.03 -6.44
CA ILE A 145 12.32 0.15 -5.79
C ILE A 145 12.33 -0.63 -4.47
N VAL A 146 11.99 0.05 -3.39
CA VAL A 146 11.96 -0.53 -2.05
C VAL A 146 10.69 -1.36 -1.83
N SER A 147 10.79 -2.45 -1.07
CA SER A 147 9.64 -3.16 -0.52
C SER A 147 9.61 -3.00 1.00
N ASP A 148 8.53 -2.43 1.54
CA ASP A 148 8.19 -2.51 2.97
C ASP A 148 7.11 -3.60 3.15
N PRO A 149 7.49 -4.85 3.48
CA PRO A 149 6.57 -5.98 3.39
C PRO A 149 5.55 -6.05 4.53
N THR A 150 5.79 -5.40 5.67
CA THR A 150 4.91 -5.43 6.86
C THR A 150 4.54 -6.86 7.30
N LEU A 151 5.49 -7.80 7.28
CA LEU A 151 5.26 -9.24 7.42
C LEU A 151 4.56 -9.62 8.73
N VAL A 152 4.88 -8.96 9.84
CA VAL A 152 4.27 -9.25 11.15
C VAL A 152 2.75 -9.08 11.13
N ALA A 153 2.23 -8.03 10.45
CA ALA A 153 0.80 -7.83 10.33
C ALA A 153 0.15 -8.93 9.48
N PHE A 154 0.79 -9.32 8.37
CA PHE A 154 0.28 -10.39 7.50
C PHE A 154 0.36 -11.77 8.14
N GLU A 155 1.41 -12.06 8.91
CA GLU A 155 1.50 -13.26 9.70
C GLU A 155 0.32 -13.37 10.68
N GLY A 156 0.02 -12.28 11.40
CA GLY A 156 -1.11 -12.21 12.31
C GLY A 156 -2.47 -12.39 11.64
N ILE A 157 -2.65 -11.82 10.43
CA ILE A 157 -3.91 -11.91 9.67
C ILE A 157 -4.09 -13.30 9.04
N LEU A 158 -3.05 -13.86 8.45
CA LEU A 158 -3.16 -15.07 7.61
C LEU A 158 -3.07 -16.37 8.42
N ASN A 159 -2.42 -16.36 9.60
CA ASN A 159 -2.28 -17.50 10.48
C ASN A 159 -3.31 -17.53 11.63
N ALA A 160 -4.19 -16.53 11.72
CA ALA A 160 -5.23 -16.50 12.73
C ALA A 160 -6.37 -17.48 12.38
N GLU A 161 -6.76 -18.31 13.33
CA GLU A 161 -7.98 -19.12 13.24
C GLU A 161 -9.17 -18.32 13.79
N ALA A 162 -10.33 -18.46 13.16
CA ALA A 162 -11.54 -17.76 13.57
C ALA A 162 -11.88 -18.06 15.05
N GLY A 163 -12.02 -17.03 15.86
CA GLY A 163 -12.32 -17.13 17.29
C GLY A 163 -11.12 -17.47 18.18
N GLN A 164 -9.91 -17.54 17.61
CA GLN A 164 -8.69 -17.76 18.37
C GLN A 164 -7.74 -16.56 18.22
N MET A 165 -7.00 -16.29 19.28
CA MET A 165 -5.94 -15.27 19.22
C MET A 165 -4.78 -15.80 18.40
N SER A 166 -4.31 -14.99 17.46
CA SER A 166 -3.10 -15.32 16.72
C SER A 166 -1.92 -15.52 17.69
N PRO A 167 -1.10 -16.59 17.51
CA PRO A 167 0.10 -16.79 18.31
C PRO A 167 1.03 -15.57 18.35
N ALA A 168 1.08 -14.78 17.28
CA ALA A 168 1.87 -13.53 17.20
C ALA A 168 1.45 -12.50 18.25
N TYR A 169 0.21 -12.50 18.71
CA TYR A 169 -0.33 -11.55 19.67
C TYR A 169 -0.54 -12.12 21.07
N ALA A 170 -0.29 -13.43 21.29
CA ALA A 170 -0.54 -14.10 22.55
C ALA A 170 0.17 -13.42 23.74
N ALA A 171 1.39 -12.93 23.54
CA ALA A 171 2.16 -12.23 24.57
C ALA A 171 1.54 -10.88 24.98
N PHE A 172 0.67 -10.31 24.15
CA PHE A 172 0.05 -9.00 24.35
C PHE A 172 -1.44 -9.08 24.68
N SER A 173 -1.99 -10.27 24.87
CA SER A 173 -3.43 -10.50 25.06
C SER A 173 -4.03 -9.67 26.19
N GLY A 174 -3.30 -9.47 27.29
CA GLY A 174 -3.75 -8.66 28.43
C GLY A 174 -3.69 -7.14 28.20
N THR A 175 -3.15 -6.67 27.09
CA THR A 175 -2.99 -5.24 26.76
C THR A 175 -3.88 -4.81 25.58
N LEU A 176 -4.57 -5.76 24.94
CA LEU A 176 -5.47 -5.47 23.83
C LEU A 176 -6.81 -4.91 24.34
N PRO A 177 -7.44 -3.97 23.62
CA PRO A 177 -8.77 -3.49 23.95
C PRO A 177 -9.79 -4.66 23.97
N PRO A 178 -10.84 -4.59 24.81
CA PRO A 178 -11.85 -5.66 24.90
C PRO A 178 -12.58 -5.96 23.59
N GLN A 179 -12.50 -5.10 22.61
CA GLN A 179 -13.16 -5.21 21.29
C GLN A 179 -12.29 -5.88 20.22
N THR A 180 -11.07 -6.27 20.59
CA THR A 180 -10.08 -6.85 19.65
C THR A 180 -10.11 -8.42 19.73
#